data_808f2d5f8855e4ad58ffcf99d25d7c55
#
_entry.id   808f2d5f8855e4ad58ffcf99d25d7c55
#
_cell.length_a   1.000
_cell.length_b   1.000
_cell.length_c   1.000
_cell.angle_alpha   90.00
_cell.angle_beta   90.00
_cell.angle_gamma   90.00
#
_symmetry.space_group_name_H-M   'P 1'
#
loop_
_entity.id
_entity.type
_entity.pdbx_description
1 polymer ?
#
loop_
_entity_poly.entity_id
_entity_poly.type
_entity_poly.pdbx_seq_one_letter_code
_entity_poly.pdbx_strand_id
1 'polypeptide(L)'
;MTIQYESEFRTRLLAGGAEQKLLDILLHRLKESGLLKTHRRQRTDSTHVLGAIRTLNRLETLGEGMRVALDSLAVVAPDWLATNIQPDWFDRYGRRVENYRLPKLDSEREALGSTIGADGLALLDAIYDPTAPQWLRQIPGVETLRQIWVQQFYAPEPDVQVKWRTVKDMPPSTIAIHSPHDVEAHYSSKRSIDWVGYKVHMTEICDEDSPRFITNVHTTLSTITDEQAVEPIHSRLEEKDFLPDEHLLDAGYPTAENLVNSKTQYNIEIIGPVRSDPSWQTKAQQGFDSSNFQIDWDNEKVTCPQGHQSTKWLLGLDVSEKPVIRVRFNGVTCRNCPVRSSCTKSKTEPRELTLLPQVQHIALQTRRQTQKTPEWKATYNQRAGIESTHSLMFTALGTTSISLHRFKENSLDAGFHCLCA
;
A
#
# COMPACT_ATOMS: atom_id res chain seq x y z
N MET A 1 -22.44 23.40 21.89
CA MET A 1 -22.33 24.30 20.72
C MET A 1 -21.01 24.12 19.95
N THR A 2 -19.88 23.96 20.60
CA THR A 2 -18.55 23.87 19.94
C THR A 2 -18.37 22.67 19.00
N ILE A 3 -18.77 21.48 19.40
CA ILE A 3 -18.60 20.23 18.62
C ILE A 3 -19.35 20.23 17.27
N GLN A 4 -20.52 20.86 17.22
CA GLN A 4 -21.34 20.90 16.00
C GLN A 4 -20.73 21.84 14.95
N TYR A 5 -20.18 22.98 15.38
CA TYR A 5 -19.49 23.92 14.49
C TYR A 5 -18.18 23.33 13.93
N GLU A 6 -17.43 22.57 14.73
CA GLU A 6 -16.23 21.87 14.28
C GLU A 6 -16.57 20.81 13.22
N SER A 7 -17.63 20.06 13.41
CA SER A 7 -18.09 19.06 12.44
C SER A 7 -18.53 19.70 11.12
N GLU A 8 -19.31 20.78 11.16
CA GLU A 8 -19.71 21.51 9.95
C GLU A 8 -18.53 22.15 9.23
N PHE A 9 -17.57 22.72 9.96
CA PHE A 9 -16.36 23.28 9.38
C PHE A 9 -15.52 22.24 8.66
N ARG A 10 -15.29 21.08 9.30
CA ARG A 10 -14.61 19.94 8.69
C ARG A 10 -15.31 19.47 7.42
N THR A 11 -16.63 19.29 7.47
CA THR A 11 -17.41 18.86 6.30
C THR A 11 -17.26 19.82 5.13
N ARG A 12 -17.27 21.15 5.39
CA ARG A 12 -17.07 22.16 4.35
C ARG A 12 -15.65 22.14 3.77
N LEU A 13 -14.63 21.96 4.62
CA LEU A 13 -13.25 21.85 4.15
C LEU A 13 -13.05 20.65 3.23
N LEU A 14 -13.59 19.50 3.61
CA LEU A 14 -13.53 18.27 2.82
C LEU A 14 -14.28 18.40 1.49
N ALA A 15 -15.49 18.98 1.52
CA ALA A 15 -16.28 19.21 0.32
C ALA A 15 -15.57 20.19 -0.65
N GLY A 16 -14.74 21.10 -0.12
CA GLY A 16 -13.96 22.05 -0.90
C GLY A 16 -12.55 21.56 -1.30
N GLY A 17 -12.13 20.35 -0.87
CA GLY A 17 -10.75 19.84 -1.06
C GLY A 17 -9.70 20.78 -0.46
N ALA A 18 -10.03 21.42 0.69
CA ALA A 18 -9.21 22.48 1.28
C ALA A 18 -8.30 22.00 2.41
N GLU A 19 -8.34 20.71 2.75
CA GLU A 19 -7.54 20.12 3.84
C GLU A 19 -6.03 20.27 3.61
N GLN A 20 -5.56 20.00 2.40
CA GLN A 20 -4.15 20.21 2.03
C GLN A 20 -3.77 21.69 2.07
N LYS A 21 -4.67 22.57 1.60
CA LYS A 21 -4.42 24.01 1.52
C LYS A 21 -4.13 24.65 2.89
N LEU A 22 -4.77 24.16 3.96
CA LEU A 22 -4.50 24.69 5.31
C LEU A 22 -3.08 24.40 5.76
N LEU A 23 -2.62 23.15 5.59
CA LEU A 23 -1.25 22.78 5.92
C LEU A 23 -0.27 23.58 5.07
N ASP A 24 -0.52 23.69 3.76
CA ASP A 24 0.35 24.40 2.83
C ASP A 24 0.46 25.90 3.17
N ILE A 25 -0.67 26.57 3.45
CA ILE A 25 -0.69 27.99 3.85
C ILE A 25 0.13 28.20 5.14
N LEU A 26 -0.03 27.30 6.13
CA LEU A 26 0.72 27.41 7.37
C LEU A 26 2.20 27.22 7.14
N LEU A 27 2.60 26.16 6.39
CA LEU A 27 4.00 25.90 6.09
C LEU A 27 4.66 27.06 5.35
N HIS A 28 3.96 27.67 4.37
CA HIS A 28 4.47 28.85 3.67
C HIS A 28 4.66 30.05 4.61
N ARG A 29 3.70 30.33 5.49
CA ARG A 29 3.84 31.42 6.48
C ARG A 29 5.00 31.17 7.44
N LEU A 30 5.20 29.94 7.91
CA LEU A 30 6.33 29.58 8.76
C LEU A 30 7.67 29.72 8.03
N LYS A 31 7.69 29.40 6.73
CA LYS A 31 8.86 29.62 5.87
C LYS A 31 9.13 31.11 5.68
N GLU A 32 8.13 31.92 5.35
CA GLU A 32 8.25 33.38 5.20
C GLU A 32 8.71 34.05 6.49
N SER A 33 8.29 33.55 7.64
CA SER A 33 8.74 34.04 8.95
C SER A 33 10.15 33.58 9.37
N GLY A 34 10.82 32.74 8.56
CA GLY A 34 12.14 32.20 8.83
C GLY A 34 12.17 31.10 9.90
N LEU A 35 11.03 30.61 10.34
CA LEU A 35 10.94 29.52 11.30
C LEU A 35 11.14 28.15 10.65
N LEU A 36 10.87 28.02 9.35
CA LEU A 36 11.14 26.83 8.56
C LEU A 36 12.31 27.08 7.60
N LYS A 37 13.32 26.24 7.69
CA LYS A 37 14.43 26.20 6.75
C LYS A 37 14.17 25.06 5.74
N THR A 38 14.22 25.38 4.47
CA THR A 38 14.15 24.39 3.35
C THR A 38 15.50 23.75 3.08
N HIS A 39 15.52 22.66 2.32
CA HIS A 39 16.73 21.97 1.89
C HIS A 39 17.61 21.44 3.04
N ARG A 40 16.96 20.85 4.05
CA ARG A 40 17.64 20.21 5.15
C ARG A 40 17.20 18.76 5.30
N ARG A 41 17.26 18.25 6.52
CA ARG A 41 16.94 16.85 6.82
C ARG A 41 15.48 16.68 7.20
N GLN A 42 14.82 15.74 6.54
CA GLN A 42 13.47 15.31 6.91
C GLN A 42 13.43 13.81 7.12
N ARG A 43 12.41 13.33 7.82
CA ARG A 43 12.17 11.90 8.04
C ARG A 43 10.73 11.56 7.75
N THR A 44 10.50 10.35 7.22
CA THR A 44 9.17 9.81 6.97
C THR A 44 9.03 8.41 7.56
N ASP A 45 7.86 8.15 8.12
CA ASP A 45 7.46 6.80 8.50
C ASP A 45 5.97 6.61 8.23
N SER A 46 5.54 5.34 8.16
CA SER A 46 4.15 4.96 7.92
C SER A 46 3.51 4.35 9.16
N THR A 47 2.26 4.72 9.38
CA THR A 47 1.41 4.01 10.33
C THR A 47 0.13 3.54 9.65
N HIS A 48 -0.50 2.50 10.21
CA HIS A 48 -1.76 1.98 9.70
C HIS A 48 -2.93 2.86 10.15
N VAL A 49 -3.92 2.95 9.28
CA VAL A 49 -5.18 3.66 9.53
C VAL A 49 -6.31 2.69 9.28
N LEU A 50 -7.12 2.44 10.30
CA LEU A 50 -8.31 1.59 10.15
C LEU A 50 -9.34 2.28 9.28
N GLY A 51 -9.97 1.50 8.38
CA GLY A 51 -11.21 1.94 7.76
C GLY A 51 -12.24 2.29 8.85
N ALA A 52 -12.99 3.36 8.67
CA ALA A 52 -14.06 3.75 9.59
C ALA A 52 -15.25 2.77 9.62
N ILE A 53 -15.08 1.68 8.97
CA ILE A 53 -16.06 0.65 8.76
C ILE A 53 -15.77 -0.52 9.70
N ARG A 54 -16.81 -1.08 10.25
CA ARG A 54 -16.73 -2.37 10.91
C ARG A 54 -16.26 -3.42 9.90
N THR A 55 -15.22 -4.18 10.22
CA THR A 55 -14.84 -5.34 9.42
C THR A 55 -16.01 -6.31 9.35
N LEU A 56 -16.51 -6.53 8.16
CA LEU A 56 -17.65 -7.40 7.90
C LEU A 56 -17.16 -8.81 7.57
N ASN A 57 -17.85 -9.84 8.07
CA ASN A 57 -17.66 -11.18 7.54
C ASN A 57 -18.32 -11.29 6.15
N ARG A 58 -18.01 -12.38 5.41
CA ARG A 58 -18.52 -12.57 4.04
C ARG A 58 -20.04 -12.41 3.92
N LEU A 59 -20.80 -12.99 4.84
CA LEU A 59 -22.25 -12.95 4.80
C LEU A 59 -22.80 -11.55 5.10
N GLU A 60 -22.18 -10.84 6.05
CA GLU A 60 -22.50 -9.43 6.30
C GLU A 60 -22.16 -8.56 5.08
N THR A 61 -21.04 -8.81 4.41
CA THR A 61 -20.64 -8.06 3.20
C THR A 61 -21.67 -8.23 2.08
N LEU A 62 -22.19 -9.43 1.89
CA LEU A 62 -23.24 -9.70 0.90
C LEU A 62 -24.54 -8.97 1.25
N GLY A 63 -25.02 -9.13 2.47
CA GLY A 63 -26.27 -8.51 2.89
C GLY A 63 -26.20 -6.98 2.92
N GLU A 64 -25.08 -6.40 3.38
CA GLU A 64 -24.86 -4.95 3.34
C GLU A 64 -24.66 -4.45 1.90
N GLY A 65 -24.06 -5.24 1.01
CA GLY A 65 -23.96 -4.94 -0.42
C GLY A 65 -25.35 -4.80 -1.06
N MET A 66 -26.24 -5.76 -0.80
CA MET A 66 -27.63 -5.66 -1.23
C MET A 66 -28.32 -4.42 -0.65
N ARG A 67 -28.19 -4.19 0.66
CA ARG A 67 -28.82 -3.06 1.34
C ARG A 67 -28.36 -1.72 0.74
N VAL A 68 -27.06 -1.51 0.54
CA VAL A 68 -26.51 -0.28 -0.05
C VAL A 68 -27.02 -0.05 -1.48
N ALA A 69 -27.11 -1.11 -2.29
CA ALA A 69 -27.65 -0.99 -3.65
C ALA A 69 -29.14 -0.64 -3.63
N LEU A 70 -29.94 -1.31 -2.80
CA LEU A 70 -31.38 -1.04 -2.66
C LEU A 70 -31.66 0.35 -2.10
N ASP A 71 -30.93 0.80 -1.07
CA ASP A 71 -31.04 2.16 -0.52
C ASP A 71 -30.70 3.22 -1.59
N SER A 72 -29.66 2.99 -2.38
CA SER A 72 -29.28 3.90 -3.48
C SER A 72 -30.36 3.97 -4.56
N LEU A 73 -30.91 2.84 -4.96
CA LEU A 73 -32.01 2.76 -5.94
C LEU A 73 -33.29 3.39 -5.41
N ALA A 74 -33.62 3.19 -4.13
CA ALA A 74 -34.81 3.80 -3.50
C ALA A 74 -34.76 5.34 -3.53
N VAL A 75 -33.54 5.94 -3.46
CA VAL A 75 -33.39 7.39 -3.52
C VAL A 75 -33.52 7.92 -4.96
N VAL A 76 -32.88 7.25 -5.94
CA VAL A 76 -32.76 7.82 -7.30
C VAL A 76 -33.69 7.23 -8.33
N ALA A 77 -34.28 6.05 -8.08
CA ALA A 77 -35.17 5.32 -8.99
C ALA A 77 -36.31 4.60 -8.24
N PRO A 78 -37.08 5.28 -7.37
CA PRO A 78 -38.07 4.61 -6.50
C PRO A 78 -39.15 3.86 -7.30
N ASP A 79 -39.67 4.43 -8.37
CA ASP A 79 -40.71 3.81 -9.19
C ASP A 79 -40.22 2.57 -9.92
N TRP A 80 -38.98 2.61 -10.43
CA TRP A 80 -38.36 1.45 -11.05
C TRP A 80 -38.14 0.35 -10.03
N LEU A 81 -37.61 0.70 -8.85
CA LEU A 81 -37.37 -0.25 -7.78
C LEU A 81 -38.66 -0.91 -7.30
N ALA A 82 -39.75 -0.14 -7.10
CA ALA A 82 -41.05 -0.65 -6.66
C ALA A 82 -41.61 -1.72 -7.63
N THR A 83 -41.26 -1.64 -8.92
CA THR A 83 -41.73 -2.61 -9.93
C THR A 83 -40.85 -3.88 -9.95
N ASN A 84 -39.61 -3.79 -9.49
CA ASN A 84 -38.60 -4.88 -9.62
C ASN A 84 -38.25 -5.52 -8.26
N ILE A 85 -38.67 -4.96 -7.14
CA ILE A 85 -38.35 -5.47 -5.80
C ILE A 85 -39.24 -6.72 -5.46
N GLN A 86 -38.61 -7.72 -4.83
CA GLN A 86 -39.37 -8.85 -4.29
C GLN A 86 -39.93 -8.49 -2.89
N PRO A 87 -41.13 -8.96 -2.53
CA PRO A 87 -41.80 -8.58 -1.28
C PRO A 87 -41.02 -8.89 0.00
N ASP A 88 -40.28 -10.00 0.00
CA ASP A 88 -39.49 -10.47 1.14
C ASP A 88 -38.08 -9.79 1.27
N TRP A 89 -37.67 -8.99 0.27
CA TRP A 89 -36.42 -8.27 0.35
C TRP A 89 -36.42 -7.18 1.42
N PHE A 90 -37.58 -6.57 1.70
CA PHE A 90 -37.67 -5.58 2.78
C PHE A 90 -37.36 -6.20 4.15
N ASP A 91 -37.88 -7.39 4.43
CA ASP A 91 -37.61 -8.10 5.68
C ASP A 91 -36.12 -8.50 5.77
N ARG A 92 -35.49 -8.85 4.64
CA ARG A 92 -34.13 -9.34 4.58
C ARG A 92 -33.10 -8.21 4.59
N TYR A 93 -33.34 -7.09 3.90
CA TYR A 93 -32.39 -6.01 3.67
C TYR A 93 -32.82 -4.64 4.21
N GLY A 94 -34.01 -4.45 4.71
CA GLY A 94 -34.50 -3.18 5.25
C GLY A 94 -33.79 -2.74 6.54
N ARG A 95 -33.00 -3.62 7.15
CA ARG A 95 -32.21 -3.34 8.36
C ARG A 95 -30.75 -3.68 8.14
N ARG A 96 -29.89 -3.03 8.95
CA ARG A 96 -28.46 -3.34 8.98
C ARG A 96 -28.21 -4.83 9.24
N VAL A 97 -27.35 -5.43 8.42
CA VAL A 97 -26.94 -6.83 8.58
C VAL A 97 -25.85 -6.93 9.63
N GLU A 98 -26.13 -7.67 10.71
CA GLU A 98 -25.24 -7.77 11.87
C GLU A 98 -25.05 -9.24 12.25
N ASN A 99 -23.80 -9.64 12.50
CA ASN A 99 -23.42 -11.04 12.72
C ASN A 99 -24.23 -11.75 13.82
N TYR A 100 -24.63 -11.03 14.87
CA TYR A 100 -25.41 -11.62 15.96
C TYR A 100 -26.86 -12.01 15.57
N ARG A 101 -27.33 -11.48 14.44
CA ARG A 101 -28.66 -11.81 13.85
C ARG A 101 -28.59 -12.90 12.80
N LEU A 102 -27.38 -13.24 12.35
CA LEU A 102 -27.15 -14.26 11.33
C LEU A 102 -27.23 -15.66 11.95
N PRO A 103 -27.60 -16.67 11.16
CA PRO A 103 -27.61 -18.07 11.60
C PRO A 103 -26.28 -18.48 12.23
N LYS A 104 -26.30 -19.41 13.18
CA LYS A 104 -25.11 -19.91 13.87
C LYS A 104 -24.52 -21.15 13.21
N LEU A 105 -25.36 -21.96 12.58
CA LEU A 105 -24.94 -23.18 11.90
C LEU A 105 -24.37 -22.85 10.51
N ASP A 106 -23.26 -23.47 10.15
CA ASP A 106 -22.59 -23.22 8.87
C ASP A 106 -23.47 -23.56 7.67
N SER A 107 -24.27 -24.64 7.74
CA SER A 107 -25.22 -25.01 6.69
C SER A 107 -26.30 -23.96 6.47
N GLU A 108 -26.83 -23.36 7.57
CA GLU A 108 -27.83 -22.30 7.47
C GLU A 108 -27.24 -21.00 6.93
N ARG A 109 -25.98 -20.71 7.30
CA ARG A 109 -25.22 -19.58 6.77
C ARG A 109 -24.97 -19.73 5.28
N GLU A 110 -24.62 -20.93 4.82
CA GLU A 110 -24.43 -21.25 3.42
C GLU A 110 -25.74 -21.12 2.63
N ALA A 111 -26.83 -21.63 3.16
CA ALA A 111 -28.16 -21.50 2.58
C ALA A 111 -28.58 -20.02 2.46
N LEU A 112 -28.43 -19.24 3.53
CA LEU A 112 -28.72 -17.80 3.51
C LEU A 112 -27.88 -17.06 2.50
N GLY A 113 -26.59 -17.37 2.40
CA GLY A 113 -25.72 -16.76 1.42
C GLY A 113 -26.06 -17.10 -0.02
N SER A 114 -26.52 -18.32 -0.27
CA SER A 114 -27.04 -18.71 -1.58
C SER A 114 -28.33 -17.96 -1.92
N THR A 115 -29.18 -17.73 -0.94
CA THR A 115 -30.43 -16.92 -1.09
C THR A 115 -30.05 -15.47 -1.43
N ILE A 116 -29.16 -14.83 -0.64
CA ILE A 116 -28.69 -13.48 -0.90
C ILE A 116 -28.01 -13.40 -2.28
N GLY A 117 -27.24 -14.43 -2.64
CA GLY A 117 -26.61 -14.54 -3.95
C GLY A 117 -27.59 -14.53 -5.11
N ALA A 118 -28.69 -15.28 -4.98
CA ALA A 118 -29.78 -15.32 -5.97
C ALA A 118 -30.53 -13.98 -6.06
N ASP A 119 -30.81 -13.36 -4.92
CA ASP A 119 -31.46 -12.05 -4.86
C ASP A 119 -30.64 -10.97 -5.58
N GLY A 120 -29.33 -10.94 -5.36
CA GLY A 120 -28.46 -9.96 -5.99
C GLY A 120 -28.27 -10.21 -7.49
N LEU A 121 -28.25 -11.47 -7.94
CA LEU A 121 -28.29 -11.77 -9.38
C LEU A 121 -29.60 -11.31 -10.00
N ALA A 122 -30.73 -11.59 -9.39
CA ALA A 122 -32.03 -11.15 -9.89
C ALA A 122 -32.11 -9.61 -10.01
N LEU A 123 -31.57 -8.87 -9.01
CA LEU A 123 -31.48 -7.42 -9.07
C LEU A 123 -30.55 -6.94 -10.19
N LEU A 124 -29.38 -7.55 -10.31
CA LEU A 124 -28.43 -7.22 -11.37
C LEU A 124 -29.01 -7.54 -12.75
N ASP A 125 -29.65 -8.67 -12.94
CA ASP A 125 -30.29 -9.06 -14.20
C ASP A 125 -31.37 -8.03 -14.59
N ALA A 126 -32.20 -7.58 -13.65
CA ALA A 126 -33.19 -6.54 -13.90
C ALA A 126 -32.54 -5.18 -14.27
N ILE A 127 -31.42 -4.80 -13.65
CA ILE A 127 -30.67 -3.57 -13.96
C ILE A 127 -30.00 -3.66 -15.33
N TYR A 128 -29.51 -4.83 -15.70
CA TYR A 128 -28.81 -5.06 -16.97
C TYR A 128 -29.71 -5.51 -18.10
N ASP A 129 -31.02 -5.64 -17.84
CA ASP A 129 -32.00 -5.87 -18.91
C ASP A 129 -31.92 -4.76 -19.97
N PRO A 130 -32.01 -5.10 -21.28
CA PRO A 130 -31.96 -4.11 -22.35
C PRO A 130 -33.03 -3.01 -22.25
N THR A 131 -34.17 -3.32 -21.61
CA THR A 131 -35.30 -2.37 -21.42
C THR A 131 -35.11 -1.44 -20.22
N ALA A 132 -34.20 -1.78 -19.30
CA ALA A 132 -33.94 -0.97 -18.11
C ALA A 132 -33.13 0.31 -18.47
N PRO A 133 -33.35 1.43 -17.73
CA PRO A 133 -32.59 2.64 -17.92
C PRO A 133 -31.09 2.40 -17.72
N GLN A 134 -30.26 2.70 -18.73
CA GLN A 134 -28.83 2.38 -18.71
C GLN A 134 -28.05 3.09 -17.59
N TRP A 135 -28.51 4.25 -17.13
CA TRP A 135 -27.88 5.01 -16.05
C TRP A 135 -27.95 4.32 -14.69
N LEU A 136 -28.88 3.36 -14.48
CA LEU A 136 -28.93 2.57 -13.26
C LEU A 136 -27.62 1.83 -12.98
N ARG A 137 -26.92 1.43 -14.03
CA ARG A 137 -25.61 0.73 -13.95
C ARG A 137 -24.50 1.60 -13.42
N GLN A 138 -24.67 2.94 -13.47
CA GLN A 138 -23.68 3.92 -13.03
C GLN A 138 -23.86 4.34 -11.57
N ILE A 139 -24.91 3.87 -10.90
CA ILE A 139 -25.14 4.13 -9.47
C ILE A 139 -24.03 3.47 -8.66
N PRO A 140 -23.27 4.22 -7.82
CA PRO A 140 -22.13 3.65 -7.08
C PRO A 140 -22.49 2.42 -6.24
N GLY A 141 -23.65 2.41 -5.58
CA GLY A 141 -24.12 1.25 -4.81
C GLY A 141 -24.39 0.01 -5.66
N VAL A 142 -24.87 0.20 -6.90
CA VAL A 142 -25.11 -0.88 -7.87
C VAL A 142 -23.77 -1.44 -8.38
N GLU A 143 -22.83 -0.58 -8.72
CA GLU A 143 -21.50 -1.01 -9.15
C GLU A 143 -20.76 -1.76 -8.04
N THR A 144 -20.87 -1.27 -6.80
CA THR A 144 -20.31 -1.97 -5.63
C THR A 144 -20.93 -3.35 -5.46
N LEU A 145 -22.27 -3.48 -5.59
CA LEU A 145 -22.95 -4.76 -5.56
C LEU A 145 -22.39 -5.70 -6.63
N ARG A 146 -22.31 -5.23 -7.88
CA ARG A 146 -21.78 -6.02 -9.01
C ARG A 146 -20.37 -6.53 -8.74
N GLN A 147 -19.49 -5.68 -8.22
CA GLN A 147 -18.10 -6.05 -7.88
C GLN A 147 -18.07 -7.10 -6.76
N ILE A 148 -18.85 -6.93 -5.70
CA ILE A 148 -18.96 -7.92 -4.62
C ILE A 148 -19.44 -9.26 -5.17
N TRP A 149 -20.46 -9.28 -6.05
CA TRP A 149 -20.99 -10.54 -6.61
C TRP A 149 -19.96 -11.26 -7.46
N VAL A 150 -19.25 -10.57 -8.34
CA VAL A 150 -18.16 -11.15 -9.12
C VAL A 150 -17.07 -11.74 -8.24
N GLN A 151 -16.79 -11.12 -7.10
CA GLN A 151 -15.76 -11.60 -6.17
C GLN A 151 -16.22 -12.78 -5.32
N GLN A 152 -17.51 -12.87 -4.97
CA GLN A 152 -18.01 -13.82 -3.99
C GLN A 152 -18.65 -15.06 -4.62
N PHE A 153 -19.12 -14.99 -5.87
CA PHE A 153 -19.81 -16.07 -6.53
C PHE A 153 -19.12 -16.51 -7.82
N TYR A 154 -19.33 -17.77 -8.20
CA TYR A 154 -18.99 -18.23 -9.53
C TYR A 154 -19.98 -17.67 -10.55
N ALA A 155 -19.58 -17.66 -11.83
CA ALA A 155 -20.51 -17.29 -12.90
C ALA A 155 -21.76 -18.18 -12.85
N PRO A 156 -22.96 -17.60 -12.99
CA PRO A 156 -24.20 -18.40 -12.99
C PRO A 156 -24.21 -19.34 -14.20
N GLU A 157 -24.60 -20.58 -13.98
CA GLU A 157 -24.89 -21.55 -15.03
C GLU A 157 -26.41 -21.67 -15.14
N PRO A 158 -26.97 -21.91 -16.35
CA PRO A 158 -28.38 -22.11 -16.53
C PRO A 158 -28.88 -23.25 -15.61
N ASP A 159 -29.99 -23.04 -14.92
CA ASP A 159 -30.65 -24.00 -14.02
C ASP A 159 -29.81 -24.50 -12.83
N VAL A 160 -28.70 -23.82 -12.51
CA VAL A 160 -27.83 -24.17 -11.38
C VAL A 160 -27.95 -23.12 -10.29
N GLN A 161 -28.14 -23.58 -9.03
CA GLN A 161 -28.14 -22.71 -7.87
C GLN A 161 -26.83 -21.92 -7.78
N VAL A 162 -26.94 -20.63 -7.41
CA VAL A 162 -25.80 -19.73 -7.20
C VAL A 162 -24.82 -20.33 -6.18
N LYS A 163 -23.57 -20.48 -6.59
CA LYS A 163 -22.53 -21.09 -5.77
C LYS A 163 -21.52 -20.04 -5.30
N TRP A 164 -21.25 -20.06 -4.01
CA TRP A 164 -20.16 -19.28 -3.41
C TRP A 164 -18.80 -19.75 -3.92
N ARG A 165 -17.87 -18.80 -4.11
CA ARG A 165 -16.48 -19.15 -4.30
C ARG A 165 -15.90 -19.78 -3.04
N THR A 166 -15.07 -20.79 -3.21
CA THR A 166 -14.28 -21.33 -2.10
C THR A 166 -13.25 -20.29 -1.65
N VAL A 167 -12.71 -20.45 -0.44
CA VAL A 167 -11.67 -19.53 0.08
C VAL A 167 -10.44 -19.48 -0.84
N LYS A 168 -10.14 -20.59 -1.53
CA LYS A 168 -9.00 -20.66 -2.47
C LYS A 168 -9.23 -19.89 -3.77
N ASP A 169 -10.49 -19.70 -4.16
CA ASP A 169 -10.89 -19.03 -5.39
C ASP A 169 -11.31 -17.58 -5.17
N MET A 170 -11.14 -17.10 -3.94
CA MET A 170 -11.35 -15.69 -3.62
C MET A 170 -10.28 -14.81 -4.27
N PRO A 171 -10.63 -13.57 -4.66
CA PRO A 171 -9.64 -12.65 -5.19
C PRO A 171 -8.55 -12.35 -4.15
N PRO A 172 -7.34 -11.94 -4.60
CA PRO A 172 -6.31 -11.46 -3.69
C PRO A 172 -6.82 -10.35 -2.76
N SER A 173 -6.29 -10.29 -1.54
CA SER A 173 -6.69 -9.29 -0.53
C SER A 173 -6.50 -7.84 -1.01
N THR A 174 -5.62 -7.63 -1.98
CA THR A 174 -5.35 -6.33 -2.61
C THR A 174 -6.52 -5.76 -3.41
N ILE A 175 -7.45 -6.62 -3.85
CA ILE A 175 -8.63 -6.22 -4.64
C ILE A 175 -9.94 -6.69 -4.01
N ALA A 176 -9.87 -7.46 -2.93
CA ALA A 176 -11.06 -7.94 -2.23
C ALA A 176 -11.79 -6.77 -1.53
N ILE A 177 -13.10 -6.66 -1.75
CA ILE A 177 -13.96 -5.71 -1.07
C ILE A 177 -14.35 -6.28 0.30
N HIS A 178 -13.98 -5.57 1.36
CA HIS A 178 -14.26 -5.96 2.75
C HIS A 178 -15.49 -5.27 3.32
N SER A 179 -15.96 -4.20 2.67
CA SER A 179 -17.19 -3.50 3.05
C SER A 179 -17.74 -2.70 1.87
N PRO A 180 -19.06 -2.72 1.63
CA PRO A 180 -19.69 -1.88 0.61
C PRO A 180 -19.70 -0.39 0.96
N HIS A 181 -19.41 -0.03 2.22
CA HIS A 181 -19.37 1.35 2.70
C HIS A 181 -18.04 2.03 2.45
N ASP A 182 -16.98 1.23 2.19
CA ASP A 182 -15.64 1.71 1.84
C ASP A 182 -14.93 0.62 1.01
N VAL A 183 -15.08 0.71 -0.30
CA VAL A 183 -14.57 -0.30 -1.24
C VAL A 183 -13.05 -0.27 -1.40
N GLU A 184 -12.42 0.83 -1.01
CA GLU A 184 -10.97 1.03 -1.10
C GLU A 184 -10.24 0.56 0.17
N ALA A 185 -10.96 0.33 1.27
CA ALA A 185 -10.37 -0.21 2.49
C ALA A 185 -10.04 -1.69 2.32
N HIS A 186 -8.76 -1.99 2.05
CA HIS A 186 -8.29 -3.35 1.84
C HIS A 186 -7.60 -3.92 3.08
N TYR A 187 -7.60 -5.26 3.15
CA TYR A 187 -6.87 -5.99 4.19
C TYR A 187 -5.36 -5.89 3.99
N SER A 188 -4.65 -5.70 5.06
CA SER A 188 -3.19 -5.76 5.11
C SER A 188 -2.71 -6.30 6.45
N SER A 189 -1.46 -6.76 6.49
CA SER A 189 -0.81 -7.32 7.68
C SER A 189 0.63 -6.81 7.79
N LYS A 190 1.04 -6.37 8.99
CA LYS A 190 2.42 -5.96 9.28
C LYS A 190 2.78 -6.39 10.71
N ARG A 191 3.82 -7.22 10.88
CA ARG A 191 4.32 -7.68 12.20
C ARG A 191 3.23 -8.25 13.11
N SER A 192 2.39 -9.13 12.57
CA SER A 192 1.27 -9.78 13.29
C SER A 192 0.12 -8.83 13.68
N ILE A 193 0.07 -7.64 13.13
CA ILE A 193 -1.08 -6.74 13.21
C ILE A 193 -1.81 -6.79 11.87
N ASP A 194 -3.07 -7.20 11.92
CA ASP A 194 -3.96 -7.24 10.77
C ASP A 194 -4.92 -6.06 10.82
N TRP A 195 -5.15 -5.41 9.70
CA TRP A 195 -6.15 -4.33 9.60
C TRP A 195 -6.81 -4.28 8.23
N VAL A 196 -7.98 -3.67 8.18
CA VAL A 196 -8.65 -3.27 6.94
C VAL A 196 -8.68 -1.74 6.91
N GLY A 197 -8.15 -1.14 5.87
CA GLY A 197 -8.07 0.32 5.76
C GLY A 197 -6.91 0.79 4.89
N TYR A 198 -6.11 1.70 5.44
CA TYR A 198 -5.13 2.50 4.71
C TYR A 198 -3.81 2.57 5.46
N LYS A 199 -2.82 3.24 4.86
CA LYS A 199 -1.61 3.73 5.53
C LYS A 199 -1.53 5.23 5.41
N VAL A 200 -0.98 5.88 6.43
CA VAL A 200 -0.58 7.29 6.35
C VAL A 200 0.93 7.37 6.51
N HIS A 201 1.57 8.09 5.61
CA HIS A 201 2.98 8.41 5.63
C HIS A 201 3.11 9.87 6.06
N MET A 202 3.76 10.13 7.20
CA MET A 202 4.01 11.49 7.67
C MET A 202 5.48 11.83 7.46
N THR A 203 5.71 13.03 6.92
CA THR A 203 7.05 13.59 6.75
C THR A 203 7.21 14.79 7.68
N GLU A 204 8.29 14.84 8.43
CA GLU A 204 8.59 15.96 9.33
C GLU A 204 10.05 16.38 9.26
N ILE A 205 10.33 17.64 9.59
CA ILE A 205 11.67 18.17 9.75
C ILE A 205 12.33 17.52 10.98
N CYS A 206 13.60 17.14 10.85
CA CYS A 206 14.34 16.49 11.93
C CYS A 206 15.73 17.08 12.19
N ASP A 207 16.00 18.31 11.73
CA ASP A 207 17.21 19.04 12.08
C ASP A 207 17.22 19.38 13.57
N GLU A 208 18.39 19.34 14.20
CA GLU A 208 18.56 19.59 15.63
C GLU A 208 18.26 21.04 16.02
N ASP A 209 18.52 21.99 15.11
CA ASP A 209 18.37 23.43 15.29
C ASP A 209 17.05 23.99 14.73
N SER A 210 16.11 23.13 14.39
CA SER A 210 14.82 23.53 13.82
C SER A 210 13.64 22.93 14.58
N PRO A 211 12.52 23.65 14.69
CA PRO A 211 11.30 23.09 15.19
C PRO A 211 10.84 21.90 14.33
N ARG A 212 10.25 20.91 14.96
CA ARG A 212 9.71 19.74 14.29
C ARG A 212 8.33 20.06 13.73
N PHE A 213 8.24 20.25 12.41
CA PHE A 213 6.98 20.47 11.72
C PHE A 213 6.72 19.33 10.73
N ILE A 214 5.47 18.91 10.65
CA ILE A 214 5.01 18.00 9.59
C ILE A 214 4.94 18.80 8.30
N THR A 215 5.70 18.38 7.30
CA THR A 215 5.77 19.00 5.97
C THR A 215 4.87 18.31 4.95
N ASN A 216 4.62 17.02 5.15
CA ASN A 216 3.75 16.26 4.24
C ASN A 216 2.99 15.15 4.98
N VAL A 217 1.75 14.94 4.56
CA VAL A 217 0.91 13.81 4.94
C VAL A 217 0.43 13.15 3.66
N HIS A 218 0.81 11.90 3.46
CA HIS A 218 0.45 11.12 2.28
C HIS A 218 -0.27 9.83 2.67
N THR A 219 -1.52 9.70 2.24
CA THR A 219 -2.33 8.51 2.49
C THR A 219 -2.31 7.59 1.29
N THR A 220 -2.15 6.30 1.56
CA THR A 220 -2.17 5.25 0.53
C THR A 220 -3.14 4.14 0.93
N LEU A 221 -3.58 3.35 -0.04
CA LEU A 221 -4.23 2.07 0.25
C LEU A 221 -3.30 1.22 1.11
N SER A 222 -3.86 0.42 2.01
CA SER A 222 -3.07 -0.47 2.90
C SER A 222 -2.16 -1.44 2.14
N THR A 223 -2.50 -1.73 0.89
CA THR A 223 -1.80 -2.66 0.00
C THR A 223 -0.63 -2.05 -0.75
N ILE A 224 -0.54 -0.71 -0.82
CA ILE A 224 0.61 -0.01 -1.40
C ILE A 224 1.81 -0.19 -0.48
N THR A 225 2.96 -0.61 -1.03
CA THR A 225 4.18 -0.80 -0.25
C THR A 225 4.82 0.55 0.10
N ASP A 226 5.61 0.58 1.18
CA ASP A 226 6.28 1.81 1.61
C ASP A 226 7.28 2.30 0.53
N GLU A 227 7.90 1.38 -0.23
CA GLU A 227 8.78 1.72 -1.36
C GLU A 227 8.06 2.46 -2.50
N GLN A 228 6.78 2.14 -2.74
CA GLN A 228 5.97 2.80 -3.77
C GLN A 228 5.50 4.21 -3.36
N ALA A 229 5.56 4.53 -2.07
CA ALA A 229 5.17 5.85 -1.57
C ALA A 229 6.30 6.90 -1.70
N VAL A 230 7.55 6.51 -1.97
CA VAL A 230 8.70 7.43 -1.99
C VAL A 230 8.55 8.51 -3.04
N GLU A 231 8.29 8.11 -4.29
CA GLU A 231 8.17 9.05 -5.41
C GLU A 231 7.00 10.02 -5.20
N PRO A 232 5.76 9.58 -4.88
CA PRO A 232 4.66 10.49 -4.58
C PRO A 232 4.91 11.45 -3.41
N ILE A 233 5.67 11.03 -2.40
CA ILE A 233 6.06 11.91 -1.29
C ILE A 233 7.03 12.99 -1.78
N HIS A 234 8.05 12.62 -2.57
CA HIS A 234 9.02 13.58 -3.10
C HIS A 234 8.37 14.58 -4.07
N SER A 235 7.51 14.11 -4.99
CA SER A 235 6.74 14.98 -5.89
C SER A 235 5.91 16.02 -5.12
N ARG A 236 5.20 15.61 -4.07
CA ARG A 236 4.43 16.53 -3.22
C ARG A 236 5.30 17.51 -2.44
N LEU A 237 6.46 17.09 -1.97
CA LEU A 237 7.41 17.98 -1.31
C LEU A 237 8.00 19.01 -2.29
N GLU A 238 8.23 18.60 -3.55
CA GLU A 238 8.66 19.49 -4.63
C GLU A 238 7.59 20.55 -4.96
N GLU A 239 6.35 20.12 -5.17
CA GLU A 239 5.20 21.01 -5.42
C GLU A 239 5.03 22.10 -4.35
N LYS A 240 5.40 21.77 -3.10
CA LYS A 240 5.32 22.68 -1.95
C LYS A 240 6.60 23.48 -1.72
N ASP A 241 7.67 23.23 -2.47
CA ASP A 241 9.01 23.80 -2.25
C ASP A 241 9.59 23.48 -0.86
N PHE A 242 9.47 22.19 -0.47
CA PHE A 242 9.95 21.63 0.79
C PHE A 242 10.82 20.38 0.60
N LEU A 243 11.50 20.22 -0.55
CA LEU A 243 12.42 19.10 -0.76
C LEU A 243 13.56 19.12 0.27
N PRO A 244 13.86 17.99 0.93
CA PRO A 244 15.03 17.89 1.79
C PRO A 244 16.30 17.57 0.98
N ASP A 245 17.47 17.90 1.51
CA ASP A 245 18.74 17.38 1.01
C ASP A 245 18.94 15.91 1.42
N GLU A 246 18.55 15.57 2.64
CA GLU A 246 18.59 14.21 3.20
C GLU A 246 17.21 13.78 3.69
N HIS A 247 16.76 12.60 3.25
CA HIS A 247 15.49 12.02 3.67
C HIS A 247 15.71 10.71 4.42
N LEU A 248 15.41 10.70 5.73
CA LEU A 248 15.54 9.54 6.60
C LEU A 248 14.30 8.66 6.50
N LEU A 249 14.48 7.42 6.06
CA LEU A 249 13.39 6.48 5.77
C LEU A 249 13.61 5.12 6.45
N ASP A 250 12.53 4.46 6.88
CA ASP A 250 12.58 3.08 7.37
C ASP A 250 13.04 2.10 6.27
N ALA A 251 13.45 0.91 6.66
CA ALA A 251 13.91 -0.18 5.80
C ALA A 251 12.89 -0.64 4.74
N GLY A 252 11.63 -0.28 4.89
CA GLY A 252 10.55 -0.55 3.94
C GLY A 252 10.57 0.31 2.68
N TYR A 253 11.23 1.48 2.72
CA TYR A 253 11.22 2.46 1.65
C TYR A 253 12.40 2.37 0.67
N PRO A 254 13.68 2.20 1.13
CA PRO A 254 14.82 2.27 0.23
C PRO A 254 14.95 1.01 -0.63
N THR A 255 14.88 1.21 -1.93
CA THR A 255 15.25 0.24 -2.96
C THR A 255 16.41 0.79 -3.79
N ALA A 256 17.06 -0.04 -4.60
CA ALA A 256 18.09 0.44 -5.52
C ALA A 256 17.53 1.52 -6.48
N GLU A 257 16.31 1.33 -6.92
CA GLU A 257 15.59 2.25 -7.81
C GLU A 257 15.31 3.59 -7.09
N ASN A 258 14.75 3.55 -5.86
CA ASN A 258 14.47 4.77 -5.10
C ASN A 258 15.74 5.55 -4.74
N LEU A 259 16.86 4.87 -4.41
CA LEU A 259 18.13 5.54 -4.16
C LEU A 259 18.60 6.35 -5.38
N VAL A 260 18.47 5.77 -6.59
CA VAL A 260 18.86 6.42 -7.83
C VAL A 260 17.90 7.53 -8.21
N ASN A 261 16.59 7.23 -8.25
CA ASN A 261 15.58 8.17 -8.72
C ASN A 261 15.48 9.41 -7.81
N SER A 262 15.51 9.22 -6.50
CA SER A 262 15.47 10.35 -5.56
C SER A 262 16.67 11.27 -5.74
N LYS A 263 17.85 10.71 -6.00
CA LYS A 263 19.06 11.51 -6.24
C LYS A 263 19.04 12.21 -7.59
N THR A 264 18.61 11.51 -8.65
CA THR A 264 18.68 12.06 -10.01
C THR A 264 17.54 13.03 -10.33
N GLN A 265 16.34 12.78 -9.83
CA GLN A 265 15.15 13.60 -10.14
C GLN A 265 14.99 14.76 -9.16
N TYR A 266 15.19 14.52 -7.87
CA TYR A 266 14.89 15.47 -6.80
C TYR A 266 16.15 15.98 -6.07
N ASN A 267 17.35 15.48 -6.41
CA ASN A 267 18.61 15.73 -5.71
C ASN A 267 18.59 15.33 -4.21
N ILE A 268 17.71 14.43 -3.80
CA ILE A 268 17.57 13.96 -2.43
C ILE A 268 18.49 12.77 -2.16
N GLU A 269 19.25 12.82 -1.06
CA GLU A 269 19.98 11.67 -0.52
C GLU A 269 19.05 10.90 0.46
N ILE A 270 18.64 9.67 0.09
CA ILE A 270 17.87 8.80 0.99
C ILE A 270 18.83 8.23 2.06
N ILE A 271 18.54 8.44 3.32
CA ILE A 271 19.21 7.82 4.47
C ILE A 271 18.31 6.75 5.05
N GLY A 272 18.44 5.55 4.56
CA GLY A 272 17.65 4.40 5.01
C GLY A 272 18.39 3.08 4.71
N PRO A 273 18.21 2.04 5.54
CA PRO A 273 18.93 0.79 5.36
C PRO A 273 18.32 -0.02 4.21
N VAL A 274 19.19 -0.53 3.35
CA VAL A 274 18.78 -1.47 2.31
C VAL A 274 18.94 -2.92 2.81
N ARG A 275 18.18 -3.82 2.21
CA ARG A 275 18.27 -5.24 2.53
C ARG A 275 19.66 -5.77 2.23
N SER A 276 20.17 -6.60 3.14
CA SER A 276 21.41 -7.35 2.91
C SER A 276 21.26 -8.27 1.69
N ASP A 277 22.39 -8.70 1.13
CA ASP A 277 22.36 -9.73 0.07
C ASP A 277 21.67 -11.00 0.61
N PRO A 278 20.60 -11.49 -0.04
CA PRO A 278 19.86 -12.65 0.44
C PRO A 278 20.57 -13.98 0.16
N SER A 279 21.73 -13.96 -0.53
CA SER A 279 22.45 -15.18 -0.89
C SER A 279 22.82 -16.00 0.35
N TRP A 280 22.90 -17.31 0.17
CA TRP A 280 23.26 -18.20 1.27
C TRP A 280 24.69 -17.96 1.75
N GLN A 281 25.57 -17.49 0.87
CA GLN A 281 26.97 -17.15 1.19
C GLN A 281 27.01 -16.01 2.20
N THR A 282 26.27 -14.94 1.95
CA THR A 282 26.17 -13.80 2.88
C THR A 282 25.54 -14.22 4.21
N LYS A 283 24.47 -15.04 4.18
CA LYS A 283 23.82 -15.53 5.40
C LYS A 283 24.72 -16.44 6.24
N ALA A 284 25.49 -17.30 5.59
CA ALA A 284 26.41 -18.22 6.24
C ALA A 284 27.77 -17.58 6.57
N GLN A 285 28.03 -16.36 6.09
CA GLN A 285 29.33 -15.69 6.13
C GLN A 285 30.47 -16.57 5.58
N GLN A 286 30.14 -17.36 4.56
CA GLN A 286 31.05 -18.34 3.95
C GLN A 286 30.85 -18.37 2.43
N GLY A 287 31.94 -18.66 1.70
CA GLY A 287 31.91 -18.76 0.24
C GLY A 287 31.90 -17.41 -0.47
N PHE A 288 31.54 -17.44 -1.76
CA PHE A 288 31.63 -16.29 -2.65
C PHE A 288 30.25 -15.73 -2.94
N ASP A 289 29.86 -14.66 -2.26
CA ASP A 289 28.69 -13.87 -2.59
C ASP A 289 28.98 -12.96 -3.81
N SER A 290 27.99 -12.13 -4.19
CA SER A 290 28.11 -11.27 -5.37
C SER A 290 29.23 -10.24 -5.26
N SER A 291 29.62 -9.83 -4.05
CA SER A 291 30.67 -8.83 -3.82
C SER A 291 32.10 -9.35 -4.09
N ASN A 292 32.27 -10.67 -4.13
CA ASN A 292 33.56 -11.30 -4.45
C ASN A 292 33.87 -11.34 -5.95
N PHE A 293 32.92 -10.93 -6.79
CA PHE A 293 33.07 -10.94 -8.24
C PHE A 293 33.39 -9.52 -8.74
N GLN A 294 34.35 -9.43 -9.64
CA GLN A 294 34.72 -8.16 -10.27
C GLN A 294 33.87 -7.96 -11.52
N ILE A 295 33.14 -6.86 -11.56
CA ILE A 295 32.24 -6.52 -12.67
C ILE A 295 32.93 -5.46 -13.54
N ASP A 296 33.12 -5.79 -14.80
CA ASP A 296 33.56 -4.88 -15.85
C ASP A 296 32.35 -4.49 -16.68
N TRP A 297 31.80 -3.32 -16.40
CA TRP A 297 30.58 -2.81 -17.02
C TRP A 297 30.79 -2.41 -18.48
N ASP A 298 31.98 -1.93 -18.83
CA ASP A 298 32.29 -1.43 -20.18
C ASP A 298 32.43 -2.60 -21.16
N ASN A 299 33.03 -3.70 -20.71
CA ASN A 299 33.23 -4.91 -21.53
C ASN A 299 32.11 -5.96 -21.31
N GLU A 300 31.11 -5.69 -20.49
CA GLU A 300 30.03 -6.61 -20.15
C GLU A 300 30.54 -7.99 -19.68
N LYS A 301 31.54 -7.99 -18.78
CA LYS A 301 32.19 -9.17 -18.25
C LYS A 301 32.20 -9.17 -16.73
N VAL A 302 32.18 -10.38 -16.17
CA VAL A 302 32.37 -10.58 -14.73
C VAL A 302 33.49 -11.58 -14.53
N THR A 303 34.45 -11.23 -13.69
CA THR A 303 35.55 -12.12 -13.30
C THR A 303 35.24 -12.75 -11.95
N CYS A 304 35.26 -14.07 -11.85
CA CYS A 304 35.04 -14.79 -10.61
C CYS A 304 36.29 -14.78 -9.70
N PRO A 305 36.17 -15.14 -8.41
CA PRO A 305 37.33 -15.17 -7.48
C PRO A 305 38.48 -16.08 -7.90
N GLN A 306 38.26 -16.99 -8.86
CA GLN A 306 39.33 -17.83 -9.44
C GLN A 306 39.89 -17.29 -10.76
N GLY A 307 39.60 -16.04 -11.11
CA GLY A 307 40.13 -15.36 -12.29
C GLY A 307 39.44 -15.73 -13.62
N HIS A 308 38.36 -16.52 -13.60
CA HIS A 308 37.65 -16.87 -14.83
C HIS A 308 36.57 -15.84 -15.17
N GLN A 309 36.53 -15.47 -16.46
CA GLN A 309 35.54 -14.53 -16.99
C GLN A 309 34.19 -15.22 -17.31
N SER A 310 33.13 -14.45 -17.19
CA SER A 310 31.79 -14.86 -17.63
C SER A 310 31.74 -15.08 -19.14
N THR A 311 30.85 -15.98 -19.57
CA THR A 311 30.65 -16.30 -20.99
C THR A 311 29.37 -15.70 -21.56
N LYS A 312 28.44 -15.31 -20.68
CA LYS A 312 27.18 -14.70 -21.09
C LYS A 312 26.87 -13.48 -20.21
N TRP A 313 26.38 -12.44 -20.87
CA TRP A 313 25.82 -11.25 -20.27
C TRP A 313 24.47 -11.01 -20.97
N LEU A 314 23.36 -11.18 -20.29
CA LEU A 314 22.04 -11.19 -20.89
C LEU A 314 21.15 -10.18 -20.18
N LEU A 315 20.66 -9.21 -20.92
CA LEU A 315 19.63 -8.30 -20.45
C LEU A 315 18.28 -9.04 -20.38
N GLY A 316 17.50 -8.80 -19.36
CA GLY A 316 16.21 -9.42 -19.18
C GLY A 316 15.38 -8.73 -18.10
N LEU A 317 14.24 -9.33 -17.78
CA LEU A 317 13.36 -8.88 -16.70
C LEU A 317 13.33 -9.96 -15.62
N ASP A 318 13.13 -9.54 -14.38
CA ASP A 318 12.84 -10.44 -13.26
C ASP A 318 11.34 -10.84 -13.24
N VAL A 319 10.92 -11.57 -12.22
CA VAL A 319 9.51 -11.98 -12.03
C VAL A 319 8.56 -10.82 -11.75
N SER A 320 9.08 -9.65 -11.41
CA SER A 320 8.35 -8.41 -11.17
C SER A 320 8.48 -7.42 -12.34
N GLU A 321 8.90 -7.92 -13.51
CA GLU A 321 9.12 -7.14 -14.74
C GLU A 321 10.17 -6.03 -14.61
N LYS A 322 11.08 -6.10 -13.60
CA LYS A 322 12.14 -5.14 -13.41
C LYS A 322 13.39 -5.54 -14.22
N PRO A 323 14.11 -4.56 -14.82
CA PRO A 323 15.34 -4.83 -15.58
C PRO A 323 16.40 -5.49 -14.73
N VAL A 324 16.98 -6.56 -15.24
CA VAL A 324 18.10 -7.29 -14.62
C VAL A 324 19.09 -7.76 -15.69
N ILE A 325 20.33 -8.02 -15.25
CA ILE A 325 21.39 -8.56 -16.07
C ILE A 325 21.75 -9.94 -15.53
N ARG A 326 21.58 -10.97 -16.35
CA ARG A 326 21.96 -12.34 -15.99
C ARG A 326 23.33 -12.66 -16.56
N VAL A 327 24.26 -12.91 -15.66
CA VAL A 327 25.65 -13.24 -16.00
C VAL A 327 25.91 -14.71 -15.71
N ARG A 328 26.39 -15.44 -16.73
CA ARG A 328 26.64 -16.88 -16.62
C ARG A 328 28.08 -17.23 -16.97
N PHE A 329 28.66 -18.14 -16.20
CA PHE A 329 30.03 -18.65 -16.40
C PHE A 329 30.01 -19.94 -17.24
N ASN A 330 31.20 -20.35 -17.70
CA ASN A 330 31.34 -21.58 -18.45
C ASN A 330 31.08 -22.81 -17.57
N GLY A 331 30.20 -23.72 -18.06
CA GLY A 331 29.78 -24.88 -17.30
C GLY A 331 30.92 -25.89 -17.03
N VAL A 332 31.83 -26.10 -17.99
CA VAL A 332 32.96 -27.01 -17.83
C VAL A 332 33.93 -26.45 -16.79
N THR A 333 34.31 -25.18 -16.93
CA THR A 333 35.18 -24.48 -15.99
C THR A 333 34.62 -24.54 -14.56
N CYS A 334 33.33 -24.24 -14.38
CA CYS A 334 32.71 -24.31 -13.06
C CYS A 334 32.61 -25.72 -12.49
N ARG A 335 32.41 -26.76 -13.32
CA ARG A 335 32.39 -28.14 -12.80
C ARG A 335 33.75 -28.60 -12.29
N ASN A 336 34.82 -28.19 -12.93
CA ASN A 336 36.18 -28.55 -12.56
C ASN A 336 36.82 -27.59 -11.53
N CYS A 337 36.07 -26.60 -11.03
CA CYS A 337 36.57 -25.62 -10.10
C CYS A 337 36.76 -26.21 -8.69
N PRO A 338 37.97 -26.12 -8.09
CA PRO A 338 38.25 -26.70 -6.78
C PRO A 338 37.44 -26.06 -5.64
N VAL A 339 36.98 -24.81 -5.80
CA VAL A 339 36.21 -24.07 -4.81
C VAL A 339 34.70 -23.96 -5.19
N ARG A 340 34.24 -24.86 -6.06
CA ARG A 340 32.85 -24.84 -6.54
C ARG A 340 31.82 -24.82 -5.43
N SER A 341 32.02 -25.60 -4.36
CA SER A 341 31.12 -25.71 -3.20
C SER A 341 30.92 -24.37 -2.48
N SER A 342 31.96 -23.50 -2.48
CA SER A 342 31.87 -22.14 -1.94
C SER A 342 31.15 -21.16 -2.86
N CYS A 343 30.96 -21.53 -4.13
CA CYS A 343 30.42 -20.66 -5.18
C CYS A 343 28.97 -20.97 -5.50
N THR A 344 28.57 -22.25 -5.60
CA THR A 344 27.21 -22.65 -5.97
C THR A 344 26.81 -23.98 -5.29
N LYS A 345 25.53 -24.11 -4.94
CA LYS A 345 24.93 -25.35 -4.45
C LYS A 345 24.47 -26.29 -5.56
N SER A 346 24.38 -25.79 -6.81
CA SER A 346 23.99 -26.62 -7.94
C SER A 346 25.05 -27.69 -8.22
N LYS A 347 24.62 -28.92 -8.48
CA LYS A 347 25.50 -30.03 -8.85
C LYS A 347 25.94 -29.98 -10.30
N THR A 348 25.12 -29.45 -11.18
CA THR A 348 25.29 -29.48 -12.64
C THR A 348 25.50 -28.11 -13.26
N GLU A 349 24.70 -27.10 -12.83
CA GLU A 349 24.72 -25.77 -13.46
C GLU A 349 25.92 -24.93 -13.00
N PRO A 350 26.46 -24.07 -13.87
CA PRO A 350 27.51 -23.11 -13.51
C PRO A 350 26.99 -22.05 -12.54
N ARG A 351 27.90 -21.24 -12.01
CA ARG A 351 27.50 -20.01 -11.29
C ARG A 351 26.77 -19.07 -12.24
N GLU A 352 25.65 -18.57 -11.78
CA GLU A 352 24.91 -17.47 -12.38
C GLU A 352 24.79 -16.33 -11.37
N LEU A 353 24.94 -15.10 -11.84
CA LEU A 353 24.69 -13.88 -11.07
C LEU A 353 23.54 -13.13 -11.72
N THR A 354 22.67 -12.56 -10.90
CA THR A 354 21.68 -11.59 -11.34
C THR A 354 22.09 -10.24 -10.80
N LEU A 355 22.43 -9.31 -11.70
CA LEU A 355 22.82 -7.95 -11.38
C LEU A 355 21.68 -7.00 -11.71
N LEU A 356 21.57 -5.91 -10.97
CA LEU A 356 20.74 -4.77 -11.36
C LEU A 356 21.47 -3.94 -12.46
N PRO A 357 20.78 -3.03 -13.16
CA PRO A 357 21.42 -2.04 -14.01
C PRO A 357 22.55 -1.32 -13.26
N GLN A 358 23.61 -0.95 -13.96
CA GLN A 358 24.86 -0.46 -13.38
C GLN A 358 24.68 0.57 -12.27
N VAL A 359 23.93 1.65 -12.55
CA VAL A 359 23.72 2.74 -11.60
C VAL A 359 23.03 2.27 -10.33
N GLN A 360 21.98 1.45 -10.47
CA GLN A 360 21.25 0.86 -9.35
C GLN A 360 22.11 -0.14 -8.57
N HIS A 361 22.91 -0.93 -9.26
CA HIS A 361 23.82 -1.88 -8.62
C HIS A 361 24.84 -1.17 -7.77
N ILE A 362 25.51 -0.14 -8.32
CA ILE A 362 26.50 0.65 -7.60
C ILE A 362 25.87 1.34 -6.39
N ALA A 363 24.71 2.00 -6.56
CA ALA A 363 24.00 2.67 -5.46
C ALA A 363 23.67 1.69 -4.32
N LEU A 364 23.17 0.50 -4.66
CA LEU A 364 22.83 -0.53 -3.68
C LEU A 364 24.07 -1.06 -2.93
N GLN A 365 25.16 -1.35 -3.65
CA GLN A 365 26.39 -1.86 -3.02
C GLN A 365 27.06 -0.80 -2.14
N THR A 366 27.10 0.44 -2.61
CA THR A 366 27.61 1.57 -1.81
C THR A 366 26.80 1.72 -0.52
N ARG A 367 25.47 1.67 -0.60
CA ARG A 367 24.59 1.75 0.58
C ARG A 367 24.83 0.59 1.55
N ARG A 368 24.96 -0.65 1.05
CA ARG A 368 25.26 -1.83 1.88
C ARG A 368 26.57 -1.71 2.66
N GLN A 369 27.54 -0.96 2.14
CA GLN A 369 28.81 -0.69 2.82
C GLN A 369 28.66 0.46 3.82
N THR A 370 28.13 1.61 3.37
CA THR A 370 28.02 2.82 4.19
C THR A 370 27.10 2.66 5.40
N GLN A 371 26.00 1.91 5.27
CA GLN A 371 25.07 1.67 6.40
C GLN A 371 25.68 0.89 7.58
N LYS A 372 26.89 0.35 7.41
CA LYS A 372 27.62 -0.34 8.49
C LYS A 372 28.47 0.62 9.33
N THR A 373 28.77 1.82 8.81
CA THR A 373 29.62 2.80 9.48
C THR A 373 28.93 3.43 10.69
N PRO A 374 29.68 3.82 11.73
CA PRO A 374 29.12 4.49 12.91
C PRO A 374 28.47 5.84 12.56
N GLU A 375 29.05 6.61 11.66
CA GLU A 375 28.59 7.94 11.25
C GLU A 375 27.22 7.84 10.58
N TRP A 376 27.07 6.90 9.64
CA TRP A 376 25.78 6.66 9.00
C TRP A 376 24.70 6.23 10.00
N LYS A 377 25.05 5.35 10.95
CA LYS A 377 24.13 4.90 12.00
C LYS A 377 23.69 6.04 12.90
N ALA A 378 24.61 6.94 13.28
CA ALA A 378 24.29 8.11 14.07
C ALA A 378 23.27 9.02 13.36
N THR A 379 23.48 9.29 12.07
CA THR A 379 22.51 10.05 11.26
C THR A 379 21.16 9.32 11.16
N TYR A 380 21.18 8.04 10.82
CA TYR A 380 19.96 7.23 10.67
C TYR A 380 19.13 7.12 11.96
N ASN A 381 19.77 7.08 13.13
CA ASN A 381 19.08 6.99 14.42
C ASN A 381 18.14 8.18 14.70
N GLN A 382 18.37 9.33 14.06
CA GLN A 382 17.48 10.50 14.18
C GLN A 382 16.09 10.20 13.59
N ARG A 383 15.95 9.16 12.74
CA ARG A 383 14.66 8.70 12.23
C ARG A 383 13.69 8.31 13.35
N ALA A 384 14.17 7.68 14.41
CA ALA A 384 13.33 7.13 15.47
C ALA A 384 12.41 8.17 16.13
N GLY A 385 12.76 9.44 16.09
CA GLY A 385 11.96 10.50 16.67
C GLY A 385 10.55 10.66 16.07
N ILE A 386 10.28 10.16 14.84
CA ILE A 386 8.95 10.23 14.24
C ILE A 386 7.92 9.33 14.96
N GLU A 387 8.38 8.31 15.69
CA GLU A 387 7.50 7.45 16.48
C GLU A 387 6.77 8.24 17.58
N SER A 388 7.44 9.27 18.15
CA SER A 388 6.81 10.18 19.09
C SER A 388 5.73 11.05 18.44
N THR A 389 5.95 11.49 17.20
CA THR A 389 4.97 12.26 16.43
C THR A 389 3.73 11.43 16.11
N HIS A 390 3.90 10.16 15.72
CA HIS A 390 2.80 9.23 15.56
C HIS A 390 2.03 9.04 16.88
N SER A 391 2.72 8.85 17.98
CA SER A 391 2.09 8.69 19.30
C SER A 391 1.30 9.94 19.72
N LEU A 392 1.85 11.13 19.52
CA LEU A 392 1.15 12.40 19.80
C LEU A 392 -0.10 12.55 18.91
N MET A 393 -0.02 12.19 17.64
CA MET A 393 -1.17 12.21 16.73
C MET A 393 -2.30 11.31 17.26
N PHE A 394 -1.99 10.05 17.63
CA PHE A 394 -2.98 9.14 18.20
C PHE A 394 -3.59 9.68 19.50
N THR A 395 -2.77 10.25 20.38
CA THR A 395 -3.22 10.83 21.66
C THR A 395 -4.11 12.04 21.42
N ALA A 396 -3.72 12.94 20.54
CA ALA A 396 -4.48 14.13 20.19
C ALA A 396 -5.83 13.81 19.55
N LEU A 397 -5.90 12.72 18.76
CA LEU A 397 -7.15 12.24 18.17
C LEU A 397 -8.01 11.41 19.15
N GLY A 398 -7.54 11.17 20.37
CA GLY A 398 -8.24 10.42 21.43
C GLY A 398 -8.50 8.95 21.07
N THR A 399 -7.63 8.34 20.23
CA THR A 399 -7.81 6.99 19.72
C THR A 399 -6.52 6.19 19.81
N THR A 400 -6.64 4.89 20.09
CA THR A 400 -5.53 3.93 19.93
C THR A 400 -5.41 3.43 18.48
N SER A 401 -6.37 3.81 17.63
CA SER A 401 -6.43 3.48 16.22
C SER A 401 -7.21 4.56 15.48
N ILE A 402 -6.74 4.98 14.32
CA ILE A 402 -7.43 5.97 13.48
C ILE A 402 -8.49 5.23 12.66
N SER A 403 -9.74 5.64 12.79
CA SER A 403 -10.88 5.09 12.04
C SER A 403 -11.27 6.04 10.90
N LEU A 404 -11.46 5.52 9.70
CA LEU A 404 -11.52 6.29 8.45
C LEU A 404 -12.82 7.06 8.16
N HIS A 405 -13.91 6.85 8.92
CA HIS A 405 -15.02 7.83 8.86
C HIS A 405 -14.51 9.24 9.15
N ARG A 406 -13.39 9.25 9.84
CA ARG A 406 -12.63 10.46 10.06
C ARG A 406 -11.52 10.68 9.04
N PHE A 407 -11.32 9.86 8.01
CA PHE A 407 -10.11 10.06 7.18
C PHE A 407 -10.31 10.94 5.96
N LYS A 408 -11.47 10.94 5.35
CA LYS A 408 -11.86 12.17 4.61
C LYS A 408 -11.89 13.37 5.56
N GLU A 409 -12.12 13.15 6.87
CA GLU A 409 -12.04 14.12 7.97
C GLU A 409 -10.64 14.20 8.62
N ASN A 410 -9.81 13.16 8.64
CA ASN A 410 -8.55 13.02 9.39
C ASN A 410 -7.30 13.51 8.69
N SER A 411 -7.33 13.78 7.38
CA SER A 411 -6.28 14.62 6.79
C SER A 411 -6.30 16.02 7.39
N LEU A 412 -7.46 16.48 7.86
CA LEU A 412 -7.63 17.71 8.64
C LEU A 412 -7.21 17.55 10.10
N ASP A 413 -7.58 16.44 10.78
CA ASP A 413 -7.24 16.23 12.18
C ASP A 413 -5.75 16.00 12.37
N ALA A 414 -5.09 15.22 11.51
CA ALA A 414 -3.64 15.06 11.56
C ALA A 414 -2.91 16.39 11.29
N GLY A 415 -3.41 17.22 10.35
CA GLY A 415 -2.88 18.55 10.11
C GLY A 415 -3.15 19.55 11.25
N PHE A 416 -4.36 19.55 11.81
CA PHE A 416 -4.77 20.56 12.80
C PHE A 416 -4.21 20.32 14.20
N HIS A 417 -4.12 19.05 14.66
CA HIS A 417 -3.56 18.73 15.98
C HIS A 417 -2.04 18.69 16.00
N CYS A 418 -1.38 18.39 14.88
CA CYS A 418 0.07 18.56 14.78
C CYS A 418 0.51 20.02 14.71
N LEU A 419 -0.41 20.95 14.47
CA LEU A 419 -0.17 22.41 14.48
C LEU A 419 -0.31 23.02 15.88
N CYS A 420 -0.98 22.34 16.81
CA CYS A 420 -1.25 22.83 18.17
C CYS A 420 -0.46 22.07 19.26
N ALA A 421 0.33 21.05 18.93
CA ALA A 421 1.24 20.33 19.83
C ALA A 421 2.70 20.74 19.60
#